data_b451240427bf4d49e108a7bc3a3aafcb
#
_entry.id   b451240427bf4d49e108a7bc3a3aafcb
#
_cell.length_a   1.000
_cell.length_b   1.000
_cell.length_c   1.000
_cell.angle_alpha   90.00
_cell.angle_beta   90.00
_cell.angle_gamma   90.00
#
_symmetry.space_group_name_H-M   'P 1'
#
loop_
_entity.id
_entity.type
_entity.pdbx_description
1 polymer ?
#
loop_
_entity_poly.entity_id
_entity_poly.type
_entity_poly.pdbx_seq_one_letter_code
_entity_poly.pdbx_strand_id
1 'polypeptide(L)' 'SLQFISGYETAPHQRVSLRSMNDWNRTQRFSRTYLDRYGDPIIEMDVNLGADGVGRSNFNELLTHWAASLFAFRNHINW' A
#
# COMPACT_ATOMS: atom_id res chain seq x y z
N SER A 1 16.74 -2.21 4.15
CA SER A 1 15.36 -1.75 4.23
C SER A 1 14.40 -2.89 3.93
N LEU A 2 13.18 -2.74 4.39
CA LEU A 2 12.10 -3.71 4.19
C LEU A 2 11.00 -3.06 3.37
N GLN A 3 10.53 -3.77 2.35
CA GLN A 3 9.46 -3.26 1.51
C GLN A 3 8.26 -4.21 1.51
N PHE A 4 7.07 -3.64 1.71
CA PHE A 4 5.81 -4.35 1.53
C PHE A 4 5.18 -3.83 0.24
N ILE A 5 4.65 -4.74 -0.58
CA ILE A 5 4.03 -4.36 -1.84
C ILE A 5 2.83 -5.28 -2.11
N SER A 6 1.75 -4.71 -2.62
CA SER A 6 0.57 -5.47 -3.01
C SER A 6 -0.06 -4.83 -4.24
N GLY A 7 -0.49 -5.66 -5.18
CA GLY A 7 -1.18 -5.21 -6.39
C GLY A 7 -2.55 -5.88 -6.49
N TYR A 8 -3.47 -5.21 -7.18
CA TYR A 8 -4.84 -5.68 -7.34
C TYR A 8 -5.22 -5.66 -8.82
N GLU A 9 -5.41 -6.85 -9.41
CA GLU A 9 -5.88 -6.93 -10.78
C GLU A 9 -7.31 -6.41 -10.87
N THR A 10 -7.55 -5.52 -11.83
CA THR A 10 -8.88 -4.95 -12.04
C THR A 10 -9.40 -5.29 -13.42
N ALA A 11 -10.68 -5.68 -13.50
CA ALA A 11 -11.36 -5.84 -14.78
C ALA A 11 -11.62 -4.44 -15.38
N PRO A 12 -11.87 -4.36 -16.71
CA PRO A 12 -12.10 -3.05 -17.33
C PRO A 12 -13.20 -2.21 -16.67
N HIS A 13 -14.24 -2.85 -16.14
CA HIS A 13 -15.33 -2.14 -15.46
C HIS A 13 -15.01 -1.76 -14.01
N GLN A 14 -13.86 -2.21 -13.51
CA GLN A 14 -13.42 -1.94 -12.13
C GLN A 14 -12.19 -1.03 -12.09
N ARG A 15 -11.88 -0.36 -13.18
CA ARG A 15 -10.69 0.47 -13.30
C ARG A 15 -10.66 1.55 -12.23
N VAL A 16 -9.49 1.69 -11.63
CA VAL A 16 -9.24 2.69 -10.60
C VAL A 16 -8.60 3.90 -11.27
N SER A 17 -9.05 5.10 -10.91
CA SER A 17 -8.55 6.32 -11.52
C SER A 17 -7.21 6.76 -10.91
N LEU A 18 -6.44 7.50 -11.70
CA LEU A 18 -5.22 8.13 -11.19
C LEU A 18 -5.54 9.11 -10.06
N ARG A 19 -6.68 9.78 -10.14
CA ARG A 19 -7.13 10.68 -9.06
C ARG A 19 -7.27 9.94 -7.74
N SER A 20 -7.81 8.72 -7.78
CA SER A 20 -7.96 7.89 -6.58
C SER A 20 -6.60 7.58 -5.95
N MET A 21 -5.60 7.29 -6.78
CA MET A 21 -4.23 7.05 -6.29
C MET A 21 -3.64 8.33 -5.68
N ASN A 22 -3.82 9.46 -6.34
CA ASN A 22 -3.33 10.74 -5.84
C ASN A 22 -4.01 11.13 -4.52
N ASP A 23 -5.31 10.88 -4.39
CA ASP A 23 -6.04 11.15 -3.16
C ASP A 23 -5.49 10.32 -2.00
N TRP A 24 -5.21 9.04 -2.25
CA TRP A 24 -4.60 8.19 -1.23
C TRP A 24 -3.24 8.76 -0.80
N ASN A 25 -2.37 9.06 -1.77
CA ASN A 25 -1.03 9.54 -1.49
C ASN A 25 -1.02 10.86 -0.72
N ARG A 26 -2.01 11.70 -0.96
CA ARG A 26 -2.12 12.98 -0.27
C ARG A 26 -2.53 12.82 1.19
N THR A 27 -3.34 11.81 1.50
CA THR A 27 -3.93 11.64 2.82
C THR A 27 -3.25 10.56 3.66
N GLN A 28 -2.47 9.66 3.05
CA GLN A 28 -1.82 8.56 3.75
C GLN A 28 -0.30 8.76 3.76
N ARG A 29 0.26 8.72 4.95
CA ARG A 29 1.64 9.15 5.16
C ARG A 29 2.67 8.04 4.93
N PHE A 30 2.33 6.79 5.26
CA PHE A 30 3.31 5.72 5.35
C PHE A 30 3.29 4.75 4.18
N SER A 31 2.35 4.92 3.27
CA SER A 31 2.25 4.10 2.08
C SER A 31 2.08 4.99 0.87
N ARG A 32 2.41 4.47 -0.29
CA ARG A 32 2.21 5.18 -1.54
C ARG A 32 1.57 4.25 -2.55
N THR A 33 0.85 4.83 -3.49
CA THR A 33 0.11 4.07 -4.48
C THR A 33 0.38 4.61 -5.87
N TYR A 34 0.23 3.74 -6.86
CA TYR A 34 0.36 4.11 -8.26
C TYR A 34 -0.38 3.07 -9.11
N LEU A 35 -0.60 3.40 -10.37
CA LEU A 35 -1.10 2.44 -11.33
C LEU A 35 0.08 1.86 -12.10
N ASP A 36 0.10 0.54 -12.27
CA ASP A 36 1.13 -0.08 -13.08
C ASP A 36 0.82 0.11 -14.57
N ARG A 37 1.65 -0.47 -15.43
CA ARG A 37 1.47 -0.31 -16.89
C ARG A 37 0.17 -0.92 -17.41
N TYR A 38 -0.45 -1.81 -16.65
CA TYR A 38 -1.73 -2.42 -17.01
C TYR A 38 -2.92 -1.65 -16.44
N GLY A 39 -2.67 -0.59 -15.69
CA GLY A 39 -3.72 0.18 -15.04
C GLY A 39 -4.21 -0.41 -13.73
N ASP A 40 -3.47 -1.36 -13.17
CA ASP A 40 -3.82 -1.99 -11.89
C ASP A 40 -3.23 -1.20 -10.73
N PRO A 41 -4.01 -1.01 -9.65
CA PRO A 41 -3.52 -0.26 -8.50
C PRO A 41 -2.51 -1.05 -7.69
N ILE A 42 -1.43 -0.39 -7.33
CA ILE A 42 -0.35 -0.93 -6.50
C ILE A 42 -0.24 -0.07 -5.26
N ILE A 43 -0.07 -0.71 -4.12
CA ILE A 43 0.25 -0.03 -2.87
C ILE A 43 1.55 -0.59 -2.32
N GLU A 44 2.42 0.28 -1.83
CA GLU A 44 3.67 -0.16 -1.23
C GLU A 44 4.01 0.66 0.00
N MET A 45 4.78 0.06 0.89
CA MET A 45 5.27 0.69 2.11
C MET A 45 6.73 0.31 2.29
N ASP A 46 7.59 1.32 2.40
CA ASP A 46 9.00 1.12 2.69
C ASP A 46 9.25 1.37 4.16
N VAL A 47 9.98 0.45 4.78
CA VAL A 47 10.37 0.59 6.18
C VAL A 47 11.88 0.67 6.26
N ASN A 48 12.36 1.76 6.84
CA ASN A 48 13.77 1.95 7.04
C ASN A 48 14.18 1.25 8.34
N LEU A 49 14.96 0.20 8.20
CA LEU A 49 15.46 -0.54 9.37
C LEU A 49 16.71 0.14 9.90
N GLY A 50 16.77 0.35 11.21
CA GLY A 50 17.96 0.88 11.84
C GLY A 50 19.13 -0.09 11.76
N ALA A 51 20.30 0.33 12.28
CA ALA A 51 21.51 -0.48 12.24
C ALA A 51 21.33 -1.81 12.97
N ASP A 52 20.47 -1.85 13.98
CA ASP A 52 20.22 -3.04 14.78
C ASP A 52 19.08 -3.90 14.24
N GLY A 53 18.48 -3.49 13.12
CA GLY A 53 17.34 -4.18 12.56
C GLY A 53 16.05 -3.90 13.33
N VAL A 54 15.06 -4.75 13.10
CA VAL A 54 13.74 -4.61 13.74
C VAL A 54 13.54 -5.80 14.66
N GLY A 55 13.21 -5.53 15.93
CA GLY A 55 12.86 -6.58 16.87
C GLY A 55 11.53 -7.25 16.47
N ARG A 56 11.29 -8.45 17.02
CA ARG A 56 10.11 -9.24 16.69
C ARG A 56 8.81 -8.46 16.92
N SER A 57 8.70 -7.77 18.06
CA SER A 57 7.47 -7.03 18.38
C SER A 57 7.26 -5.88 17.40
N ASN A 58 8.32 -5.20 17.01
CA ASN A 58 8.23 -4.12 16.02
C ASN A 58 7.85 -4.67 14.65
N PHE A 59 8.36 -5.83 14.28
CA PHE A 59 7.99 -6.46 13.02
C PHE A 59 6.50 -6.82 13.00
N ASN A 60 5.99 -7.36 14.11
CA ASN A 60 4.56 -7.67 14.23
C ASN A 60 3.70 -6.42 14.14
N GLU A 61 4.14 -5.32 14.74
CA GLU A 61 3.45 -4.04 14.62
C GLU A 61 3.43 -3.55 13.18
N LEU A 62 4.53 -3.69 12.45
CA LEU A 62 4.60 -3.32 11.04
C LEU A 62 3.65 -4.16 10.19
N LEU A 63 3.58 -5.47 10.44
CA LEU A 63 2.65 -6.34 9.74
C LEU A 63 1.19 -5.95 10.01
N THR A 64 0.87 -5.64 11.27
CA THR A 64 -0.46 -5.19 11.64
C THR A 64 -0.80 -3.88 10.94
N HIS A 65 0.14 -2.96 10.90
CA HIS A 65 -0.04 -1.68 10.23
C HIS A 65 -0.25 -1.86 8.72
N TRP A 66 0.54 -2.74 8.11
CA TRP A 66 0.39 -3.07 6.69
C TRP A 66 -0.97 -3.69 6.40
N ALA A 67 -1.41 -4.64 7.22
CA ALA A 67 -2.72 -5.27 7.06
C ALA A 67 -3.86 -4.25 7.13
N ALA A 68 -3.76 -3.30 8.07
CA ALA A 68 -4.74 -2.23 8.19
C ALA A 68 -4.72 -1.32 6.96
N SER A 69 -3.53 -1.03 6.43
CA SER A 69 -3.39 -0.22 5.22
C SER A 69 -4.01 -0.92 4.02
N LEU A 70 -3.81 -2.24 3.87
CA LEU A 70 -4.42 -3.00 2.79
C LEU A 70 -5.94 -2.99 2.88
N PHE A 71 -6.48 -3.15 4.07
CA PHE A 71 -7.93 -3.11 4.29
C PHE A 71 -8.49 -1.74 3.87
N ALA A 72 -7.86 -0.67 4.33
CA ALA A 72 -8.28 0.68 3.99
C ALA A 72 -8.15 0.96 2.49
N PHE A 73 -7.08 0.46 1.88
CA PHE A 73 -6.87 0.66 0.44
C PHE A 73 -7.92 -0.06 -0.38
N ARG A 74 -8.27 -1.30 -0.02
CA ARG A 74 -9.33 -2.03 -0.73
C ARG A 74 -10.64 -1.25 -0.67
N ASN A 75 -10.98 -0.69 0.48
CA ASN A 75 -12.17 0.15 0.60
C ASN A 75 -12.07 1.40 -0.26
N HIS A 76 -10.88 2.00 -0.32
CA HIS A 76 -10.64 3.21 -1.10
C HIS A 76 -10.85 2.99 -2.60
N ILE A 77 -10.44 1.84 -3.11
CA ILE A 77 -10.56 1.51 -4.54
C ILE A 77 -11.80 0.68 -4.86
N ASN A 78 -12.66 0.42 -3.88
CA ASN A 78 -13.86 -0.40 -4.03
C ASN A 78 -13.55 -1.82 -4.51
N TRP A 79 -12.50 -2.35 -3.97
CA TRP A 79 -12.11 -3.73 -4.28
C TRP A 79 -13.02 -4.76 -3.55
#